data_bbed21dd5222c990ee44af43d8f58d63
#
_entry.id   bbed21dd5222c990ee44af43d8f58d63
#
_cell.length_a   1.000
_cell.length_b   1.000
_cell.length_c   1.000
_cell.angle_alpha   90.00
_cell.angle_beta   90.00
_cell.angle_gamma   90.00
#
_symmetry.space_group_name_H-M   'P 1'
#
loop_
_entity.id
_entity.type
_entity.pdbx_description
1 polymer ?
#
loop_
_entity_poly.entity_id
_entity_poly.type
_entity_poly.pdbx_seq_one_letter_code
_entity_poly.pdbx_strand_id
1 'polypeptide(L)'
;MRELFRVRGFMPYVAMLFLNAFVDLGHKIVIQNTVFKIYDGTTQSALIAVVNALILLPFILLFSPAGHIANRYPRPRVMQLAAWAAVAVTLLITACYAMGWFWAAFALTLVLAGKSAFYSPAKYGYIREISGTDNIAAGNGIVQATTTVAILSGMFVFSFLFEKILATHTDAKTPADMLKLMIPLGCLLVGNSVVELALAYRLPVFTRDNNTEPFVARDYFRGVYLRANVATIREQRVIWLSIVGLATYWGLAQALIAVFPTFAEERLQQHNTVAIQAMLACTGIGVMLGSLVAGRLSRHHIETGLIPIGAVGIATCLALLPTVEHTVTTALLMLVVGVSGGLFIIPLNSLIQYQEKKEKIGTVLAGNNWV
;
A
#
# COMPACT_ATOMS: atom_id res chain seq x y z
N MET A 1 1.64 -21.65 -7.46
CA MET A 1 1.55 -20.31 -8.09
C MET A 1 1.04 -20.35 -9.52
N ARG A 2 1.59 -21.19 -10.44
CA ARG A 2 1.08 -21.23 -11.84
C ARG A 2 -0.41 -21.58 -11.93
N GLU A 3 -0.94 -22.37 -11.04
CA GLU A 3 -2.35 -22.75 -10.98
C GLU A 3 -3.26 -21.55 -10.67
N LEU A 4 -2.82 -20.62 -9.81
CA LEU A 4 -3.59 -19.42 -9.49
C LEU A 4 -3.86 -18.55 -10.73
N PHE A 5 -2.90 -18.46 -11.65
CA PHE A 5 -3.09 -17.69 -12.90
C PHE A 5 -4.10 -18.33 -13.87
N ARG A 6 -4.47 -19.62 -13.67
CA ARG A 6 -5.53 -20.30 -14.40
C ARG A 6 -6.92 -20.10 -13.77
N VAL A 7 -6.99 -19.62 -12.52
CA VAL A 7 -8.26 -19.34 -11.85
C VAL A 7 -8.94 -18.17 -12.54
N ARG A 8 -10.21 -18.35 -12.93
CA ARG A 8 -11.00 -17.31 -13.56
C ARG A 8 -11.09 -16.08 -12.65
N GLY A 9 -10.72 -14.92 -13.16
CA GLY A 9 -10.74 -13.65 -12.43
C GLY A 9 -9.46 -13.32 -11.66
N PHE A 10 -8.50 -14.26 -11.50
CA PHE A 10 -7.26 -13.99 -10.76
C PHE A 10 -6.37 -12.97 -11.48
N MET A 11 -6.20 -13.08 -12.81
CA MET A 11 -5.42 -12.08 -13.58
C MET A 11 -6.04 -10.69 -13.56
N PRO A 12 -7.37 -10.50 -13.83
CA PRO A 12 -8.03 -9.21 -13.63
C PRO A 12 -7.85 -8.65 -12.22
N TYR A 13 -7.90 -9.51 -11.19
CA TYR A 13 -7.69 -9.10 -9.81
C TYR A 13 -6.26 -8.57 -9.59
N VAL A 14 -5.23 -9.29 -10.01
CA VAL A 14 -3.83 -8.87 -9.86
C VAL A 14 -3.56 -7.57 -10.65
N ALA A 15 -4.07 -7.47 -11.87
CA ALA A 15 -3.94 -6.26 -12.69
C ALA A 15 -4.64 -5.05 -12.03
N MET A 16 -5.85 -5.26 -11.48
CA MET A 16 -6.58 -4.22 -10.73
C MET A 16 -5.79 -3.75 -9.51
N LEU A 17 -5.16 -4.66 -8.76
CA LEU A 17 -4.31 -4.30 -7.61
C LEU A 17 -3.12 -3.43 -8.01
N PHE A 18 -2.48 -3.79 -9.14
CA PHE A 18 -1.40 -2.99 -9.69
C PHE A 18 -1.87 -1.57 -10.02
N LEU A 19 -2.95 -1.45 -10.78
CA LEU A 19 -3.48 -0.17 -11.21
C LEU A 19 -3.92 0.70 -10.03
N ASN A 20 -4.57 0.11 -9.02
CA ASN A 20 -4.98 0.83 -7.81
C ASN A 20 -3.80 1.45 -7.07
N ALA A 21 -2.76 0.67 -6.77
CA ALA A 21 -1.57 1.18 -6.09
C ALA A 21 -0.80 2.19 -6.94
N PHE A 22 -0.77 2.01 -8.26
CA PHE A 22 -0.11 2.90 -9.21
C PHE A 22 -0.76 4.29 -9.24
N VAL A 23 -2.10 4.37 -9.22
CA VAL A 23 -2.85 5.64 -9.17
C VAL A 23 -2.65 6.36 -7.85
N ASP A 24 -2.79 5.62 -6.73
CA ASP A 24 -2.69 6.21 -5.41
C ASP A 24 -1.30 6.86 -5.21
N LEU A 25 -0.23 6.19 -5.66
CA LEU A 25 1.12 6.74 -5.66
C LEU A 25 1.30 7.87 -6.69
N GLY A 26 0.72 7.74 -7.86
CA GLY A 26 0.87 8.71 -8.94
C GLY A 26 0.44 10.12 -8.53
N HIS A 27 -0.75 10.27 -7.98
CA HIS A 27 -1.24 11.56 -7.47
C HIS A 27 -0.35 12.08 -6.32
N LYS A 28 -0.03 11.21 -5.35
CA LYS A 28 0.87 11.56 -4.25
C LYS A 28 2.19 12.16 -4.74
N ILE A 29 2.84 11.50 -5.70
CA ILE A 29 4.13 11.92 -6.26
C ILE A 29 4.01 13.28 -6.96
N VAL A 30 2.96 13.52 -7.74
CA VAL A 30 2.73 14.84 -8.38
C VAL A 30 2.64 15.94 -7.32
N ILE A 31 1.87 15.74 -6.25
CA ILE A 31 1.75 16.73 -5.17
C ILE A 31 3.08 16.92 -4.44
N GLN A 32 3.76 15.83 -4.07
CA GLN A 32 5.04 15.91 -3.35
C GLN A 32 6.13 16.58 -4.19
N ASN A 33 6.22 16.27 -5.50
CA ASN A 33 7.19 16.89 -6.38
C ASN A 33 6.87 18.39 -6.59
N THR A 34 5.59 18.75 -6.67
CA THR A 34 5.18 20.17 -6.73
C THR A 34 5.62 20.91 -5.47
N VAL A 35 5.38 20.33 -4.29
CA VAL A 35 5.84 20.89 -3.00
C VAL A 35 7.37 21.01 -3.00
N PHE A 36 8.07 19.99 -3.44
CA PHE A 36 9.53 19.94 -3.45
C PHE A 36 10.15 21.00 -4.38
N LYS A 37 9.51 21.33 -5.51
CA LYS A 37 10.03 22.31 -6.48
C LYS A 37 9.69 23.77 -6.14
N ILE A 38 8.64 24.00 -5.34
CA ILE A 38 8.11 25.36 -5.10
C ILE A 38 8.43 25.88 -3.70
N TYR A 39 8.51 24.99 -2.73
CA TYR A 39 8.71 25.36 -1.31
C TYR A 39 10.09 24.92 -0.82
N ASP A 40 10.64 25.65 0.14
CA ASP A 40 11.95 25.38 0.73
C ASP A 40 11.88 25.23 2.25
N GLY A 41 12.91 24.63 2.83
CA GLY A 41 13.16 24.55 4.27
C GLY A 41 12.04 23.89 5.08
N THR A 42 11.64 24.53 6.16
CA THR A 42 10.63 23.99 7.09
C THR A 42 9.25 23.87 6.47
N THR A 43 8.87 24.78 5.56
CA THR A 43 7.57 24.73 4.88
C THR A 43 7.46 23.52 3.96
N GLN A 44 8.50 23.22 3.19
CA GLN A 44 8.58 22.05 2.33
C GLN A 44 8.44 20.77 3.16
N SER A 45 9.25 20.64 4.22
CA SER A 45 9.23 19.46 5.10
C SER A 45 7.86 19.28 5.78
N ALA A 46 7.24 20.37 6.25
CA ALA A 46 5.92 20.33 6.87
C ALA A 46 4.83 19.87 5.88
N LEU A 47 4.81 20.41 4.66
CA LEU A 47 3.83 20.03 3.64
C LEU A 47 3.99 18.57 3.21
N ILE A 48 5.22 18.07 3.05
CA ILE A 48 5.49 16.65 2.75
C ILE A 48 5.00 15.77 3.90
N ALA A 49 5.24 16.15 5.15
CA ALA A 49 4.73 15.43 6.31
C ALA A 49 3.20 15.40 6.34
N VAL A 50 2.53 16.52 6.01
CA VAL A 50 1.07 16.59 5.93
C VAL A 50 0.54 15.69 4.81
N VAL A 51 1.15 15.66 3.61
CA VAL A 51 0.75 14.72 2.53
C VAL A 51 0.81 13.28 3.00
N ASN A 52 1.88 12.89 3.70
CA ASN A 52 2.01 11.54 4.24
C ASN A 52 0.94 11.26 5.32
N ALA A 53 0.66 12.22 6.19
CA ALA A 53 -0.39 12.10 7.22
C ALA A 53 -1.79 11.97 6.57
N LEU A 54 -2.10 12.74 5.52
CA LEU A 54 -3.37 12.66 4.79
C LEU A 54 -3.64 11.26 4.21
N ILE A 55 -2.59 10.53 3.86
CA ILE A 55 -2.73 9.16 3.34
C ILE A 55 -3.01 8.17 4.48
N LEU A 56 -2.38 8.33 5.64
CA LEU A 56 -2.55 7.42 6.77
C LEU A 56 -3.84 7.67 7.55
N LEU A 57 -4.27 8.91 7.66
CA LEU A 57 -5.41 9.33 8.47
C LEU A 57 -6.71 8.56 8.16
N PRO A 58 -7.12 8.34 6.90
CA PRO A 58 -8.33 7.56 6.60
C PRO A 58 -8.27 6.11 7.09
N PHE A 59 -7.09 5.47 7.07
CA PHE A 59 -6.96 4.10 7.57
C PHE A 59 -7.18 4.01 9.07
N ILE A 60 -6.79 5.07 9.81
CA ILE A 60 -7.01 5.17 11.25
C ILE A 60 -8.50 5.47 11.55
N LEU A 61 -9.08 6.44 10.86
CA LEU A 61 -10.45 6.89 11.13
C LEU A 61 -11.51 5.93 10.58
N LEU A 62 -11.31 5.38 9.39
CA LEU A 62 -12.34 4.62 8.69
C LEU A 62 -12.20 3.10 8.86
N PHE A 63 -11.31 2.60 9.73
CA PHE A 63 -11.10 1.15 9.83
C PHE A 63 -12.37 0.40 10.24
N SER A 64 -13.15 0.90 11.20
CA SER A 64 -14.39 0.24 11.64
C SER A 64 -15.47 0.23 10.56
N PRO A 65 -15.84 1.37 9.90
CA PRO A 65 -16.79 1.33 8.80
C PRO A 65 -16.27 0.55 7.59
N ALA A 66 -14.98 0.59 7.29
CA ALA A 66 -14.39 -0.19 6.20
C ALA A 66 -14.50 -1.70 6.44
N GLY A 67 -14.21 -2.15 7.67
CA GLY A 67 -14.38 -3.53 8.09
C GLY A 67 -15.82 -3.99 8.03
N HIS A 68 -16.76 -3.15 8.50
CA HIS A 68 -18.20 -3.44 8.45
C HIS A 68 -18.70 -3.61 7.00
N ILE A 69 -18.33 -2.69 6.10
CA ILE A 69 -18.70 -2.75 4.67
C ILE A 69 -18.10 -4.00 4.01
N ALA A 70 -16.84 -4.32 4.28
CA ALA A 70 -16.18 -5.51 3.74
C ALA A 70 -16.77 -6.83 4.28
N ASN A 71 -17.45 -6.80 5.44
CA ASN A 71 -18.20 -7.95 5.96
C ASN A 71 -19.61 -8.03 5.42
N ARG A 72 -20.26 -6.90 5.16
CA ARG A 72 -21.67 -6.84 4.75
C ARG A 72 -21.89 -7.10 3.27
N TYR A 73 -21.00 -6.60 2.40
CA TYR A 73 -21.16 -6.69 0.95
C TYR A 73 -20.19 -7.69 0.32
N PRO A 74 -20.54 -8.31 -0.82
CA PRO A 74 -19.62 -9.09 -1.61
C PRO A 74 -18.36 -8.27 -1.96
N ARG A 75 -17.18 -8.80 -1.71
CA ARG A 75 -15.92 -8.08 -1.88
C ARG A 75 -15.71 -7.48 -3.27
N PRO A 76 -16.04 -8.19 -4.38
CA PRO A 76 -15.99 -7.58 -5.71
C PRO A 76 -16.86 -6.34 -5.86
N ARG A 77 -18.04 -6.28 -5.21
CA ARG A 77 -18.88 -5.08 -5.23
C ARG A 77 -18.26 -3.90 -4.50
N VAL A 78 -17.63 -4.16 -3.32
CA VAL A 78 -16.89 -3.11 -2.60
C VAL A 78 -15.74 -2.58 -3.46
N MET A 79 -15.01 -3.48 -4.13
CA MET A 79 -13.92 -3.12 -5.04
C MET A 79 -14.42 -2.35 -6.27
N GLN A 80 -15.58 -2.71 -6.84
CA GLN A 80 -16.22 -1.96 -7.93
C GLN A 80 -16.62 -0.55 -7.51
N LEU A 81 -17.24 -0.40 -6.32
CA LEU A 81 -17.59 0.93 -5.78
C LEU A 81 -16.35 1.78 -5.52
N ALA A 82 -15.28 1.18 -5.00
CA ALA A 82 -14.01 1.87 -4.82
C ALA A 82 -13.39 2.30 -6.16
N ALA A 83 -13.49 1.48 -7.21
CA ALA A 83 -13.03 1.82 -8.55
C ALA A 83 -13.85 2.95 -9.18
N TRP A 84 -15.19 2.98 -8.99
CA TRP A 84 -16.03 4.13 -9.37
C TRP A 84 -15.62 5.41 -8.65
N ALA A 85 -15.37 5.31 -7.32
CA ALA A 85 -14.87 6.44 -6.55
C ALA A 85 -13.49 6.89 -7.05
N ALA A 86 -12.60 5.96 -7.45
CA ALA A 86 -11.31 6.30 -8.04
C ALA A 86 -11.46 7.11 -9.34
N VAL A 87 -12.36 6.70 -10.25
CA VAL A 87 -12.63 7.46 -11.49
C VAL A 87 -13.15 8.87 -11.16
N ALA A 88 -14.14 8.99 -10.26
CA ALA A 88 -14.67 10.29 -9.88
C ALA A 88 -13.61 11.20 -9.25
N VAL A 89 -12.80 10.67 -8.32
CA VAL A 89 -11.76 11.44 -7.63
C VAL A 89 -10.63 11.83 -8.59
N THR A 90 -10.19 10.93 -9.48
CA THR A 90 -9.13 11.26 -10.45
C THR A 90 -9.59 12.27 -11.50
N LEU A 91 -10.87 12.28 -11.89
CA LEU A 91 -11.47 13.35 -12.70
C LEU A 91 -11.44 14.70 -11.97
N LEU A 92 -11.83 14.73 -10.69
CA LEU A 92 -11.74 15.95 -9.87
C LEU A 92 -10.30 16.43 -9.70
N ILE A 93 -9.35 15.52 -9.47
CA ILE A 93 -7.91 15.83 -9.40
C ILE A 93 -7.44 16.46 -10.72
N THR A 94 -7.80 15.86 -11.85
CA THR A 94 -7.43 16.38 -13.17
C THR A 94 -8.05 17.74 -13.45
N ALA A 95 -9.30 17.97 -13.04
CA ALA A 95 -9.95 19.28 -13.11
C ALA A 95 -9.20 20.31 -12.22
N CYS A 96 -8.79 19.94 -11.01
CA CYS A 96 -7.98 20.80 -10.15
C CYS A 96 -6.62 21.14 -10.80
N TYR A 97 -5.99 20.16 -11.50
CA TYR A 97 -4.78 20.43 -12.25
C TYR A 97 -5.03 21.44 -13.36
N ALA A 98 -6.08 21.27 -14.15
CA ALA A 98 -6.43 22.19 -15.24
C ALA A 98 -6.71 23.63 -14.74
N MET A 99 -7.33 23.76 -13.58
CA MET A 99 -7.64 25.06 -12.96
C MET A 99 -6.47 25.65 -12.16
N GLY A 100 -5.41 24.85 -11.89
CA GLY A 100 -4.30 25.26 -11.04
C GLY A 100 -4.67 25.33 -9.55
N TRP A 101 -5.70 24.60 -9.11
CA TRP A 101 -6.18 24.59 -7.73
C TRP A 101 -5.34 23.64 -6.86
N PHE A 102 -4.13 24.08 -6.53
CA PHE A 102 -3.17 23.27 -5.77
C PHE A 102 -3.72 22.74 -4.45
N TRP A 103 -4.30 23.63 -3.63
CA TRP A 103 -4.80 23.23 -2.30
C TRP A 103 -5.99 22.27 -2.37
N ALA A 104 -6.83 22.39 -3.39
CA ALA A 104 -7.91 21.43 -3.63
C ALA A 104 -7.34 20.06 -4.07
N ALA A 105 -6.38 20.04 -4.99
CA ALA A 105 -5.69 18.81 -5.38
C ALA A 105 -4.96 18.17 -4.21
N PHE A 106 -4.30 18.97 -3.36
CA PHE A 106 -3.65 18.53 -2.14
C PHE A 106 -4.65 17.87 -1.16
N ALA A 107 -5.81 18.49 -0.95
CA ALA A 107 -6.87 17.93 -0.10
C ALA A 107 -7.50 16.66 -0.68
N LEU A 108 -7.58 16.53 -2.00
CA LEU A 108 -8.09 15.31 -2.67
C LEU A 108 -7.19 14.09 -2.44
N THR A 109 -5.94 14.26 -1.98
CA THR A 109 -5.11 13.15 -1.48
C THR A 109 -5.80 12.41 -0.34
N LEU A 110 -6.45 13.13 0.60
CA LEU A 110 -7.22 12.53 1.69
C LEU A 110 -8.41 11.73 1.16
N VAL A 111 -9.13 12.25 0.17
CA VAL A 111 -10.31 11.57 -0.40
C VAL A 111 -9.90 10.30 -1.15
N LEU A 112 -8.79 10.37 -1.91
CA LEU A 112 -8.24 9.22 -2.61
C LEU A 112 -7.76 8.13 -1.61
N ALA A 113 -7.12 8.53 -0.51
CA ALA A 113 -6.74 7.61 0.55
C ALA A 113 -7.97 7.04 1.29
N GLY A 114 -9.04 7.83 1.46
CA GLY A 114 -10.31 7.37 2.01
C GLY A 114 -10.93 6.23 1.19
N LYS A 115 -10.94 6.35 -0.13
CA LYS A 115 -11.33 5.26 -1.04
C LYS A 115 -10.49 4.00 -0.79
N SER A 116 -9.17 4.15 -0.64
CA SER A 116 -8.24 3.03 -0.44
C SER A 116 -8.40 2.38 0.94
N ALA A 117 -8.82 3.11 1.97
CA ALA A 117 -9.15 2.55 3.28
C ALA A 117 -10.34 1.58 3.21
N PHE A 118 -11.36 1.85 2.40
CA PHE A 118 -12.48 0.91 2.15
C PHE A 118 -12.09 -0.25 1.23
N TYR A 119 -11.24 0.01 0.25
CA TYR A 119 -10.77 -0.99 -0.70
C TYR A 119 -9.92 -2.07 -0.03
N SER A 120 -9.05 -1.70 0.91
CA SER A 120 -8.01 -2.57 1.47
C SER A 120 -8.55 -3.83 2.16
N PRO A 121 -9.56 -3.80 3.07
CA PRO A 121 -10.10 -5.02 3.68
C PRO A 121 -10.77 -5.93 2.65
N ALA A 122 -11.45 -5.38 1.65
CA ALA A 122 -12.05 -6.15 0.57
C ALA A 122 -10.99 -6.85 -0.28
N LYS A 123 -9.92 -6.12 -0.65
CA LYS A 123 -8.77 -6.63 -1.39
C LYS A 123 -8.15 -7.85 -0.71
N TYR A 124 -7.71 -7.71 0.51
CA TYR A 124 -7.05 -8.81 1.23
C TYR A 124 -8.00 -9.97 1.56
N GLY A 125 -9.24 -9.66 1.88
CA GLY A 125 -10.24 -10.68 2.11
C GLY A 125 -10.58 -11.50 0.85
N TYR A 126 -10.53 -10.89 -0.34
CA TYR A 126 -10.81 -11.56 -1.61
C TYR A 126 -9.74 -12.59 -1.98
N ILE A 127 -8.50 -12.46 -1.48
CA ILE A 127 -7.44 -13.45 -1.71
C ILE A 127 -7.92 -14.85 -1.34
N ARG A 128 -8.50 -15.00 -0.14
CA ARG A 128 -9.01 -16.30 0.34
C ARG A 128 -10.14 -16.85 -0.53
N GLU A 129 -11.01 -15.97 -1.06
CA GLU A 129 -12.14 -16.39 -1.90
C GLU A 129 -11.67 -16.88 -3.29
N ILE A 130 -10.69 -16.19 -3.88
CA ILE A 130 -10.23 -16.49 -5.24
C ILE A 130 -9.14 -17.57 -5.29
N SER A 131 -8.26 -17.64 -4.27
CA SER A 131 -7.17 -18.62 -4.22
C SER A 131 -7.54 -19.93 -3.53
N GLY A 132 -8.63 -19.94 -2.76
CA GLY A 132 -8.96 -21.03 -1.84
C GLY A 132 -8.06 -21.04 -0.60
N THR A 133 -8.42 -21.87 0.38
CA THR A 133 -7.69 -21.97 1.66
C THR A 133 -6.25 -22.47 1.50
N ASP A 134 -6.03 -23.39 0.57
CA ASP A 134 -4.74 -24.07 0.39
C ASP A 134 -3.68 -23.17 -0.29
N ASN A 135 -4.12 -22.13 -0.98
CA ASN A 135 -3.23 -21.23 -1.72
C ASN A 135 -3.20 -19.78 -1.16
N ILE A 136 -3.68 -19.57 0.06
CA ILE A 136 -3.73 -18.22 0.68
C ILE A 136 -2.33 -17.57 0.70
N ALA A 137 -1.30 -18.29 1.11
CA ALA A 137 0.06 -17.77 1.17
C ALA A 137 0.62 -17.44 -0.22
N ALA A 138 0.35 -18.28 -1.21
CA ALA A 138 0.73 -18.01 -2.61
C ALA A 138 -0.01 -16.78 -3.16
N GLY A 139 -1.30 -16.63 -2.84
CA GLY A 139 -2.11 -15.45 -3.18
C GLY A 139 -1.55 -14.18 -2.54
N ASN A 140 -1.27 -14.19 -1.24
CA ASN A 140 -0.65 -13.07 -0.52
C ASN A 140 0.71 -12.70 -1.10
N GLY A 141 1.55 -13.69 -1.43
CA GLY A 141 2.86 -13.47 -2.04
C GLY A 141 2.78 -12.73 -3.37
N ILE A 142 1.84 -13.14 -4.25
CA ILE A 142 1.61 -12.48 -5.56
C ILE A 142 1.04 -11.07 -5.33
N VAL A 143 0.07 -10.90 -4.45
CA VAL A 143 -0.54 -9.60 -4.13
C VAL A 143 0.50 -8.63 -3.58
N GLN A 144 1.33 -9.07 -2.63
CA GLN A 144 2.39 -8.23 -2.07
C GLN A 144 3.42 -7.85 -3.13
N ALA A 145 3.90 -8.82 -3.91
CA ALA A 145 4.86 -8.57 -4.98
C ALA A 145 4.29 -7.57 -6.01
N THR A 146 3.04 -7.78 -6.46
CA THR A 146 2.38 -6.89 -7.42
C THR A 146 2.22 -5.47 -6.87
N THR A 147 1.79 -5.34 -5.61
CA THR A 147 1.64 -4.04 -4.95
C THR A 147 2.99 -3.32 -4.83
N THR A 148 4.04 -4.05 -4.47
CA THR A 148 5.40 -3.48 -4.37
C THR A 148 5.91 -3.01 -5.74
N VAL A 149 5.72 -3.81 -6.80
CA VAL A 149 6.09 -3.40 -8.18
C VAL A 149 5.29 -2.17 -8.61
N ALA A 150 3.98 -2.13 -8.31
CA ALA A 150 3.13 -0.97 -8.61
C ALA A 150 3.60 0.31 -7.91
N ILE A 151 3.98 0.20 -6.63
CA ILE A 151 4.53 1.30 -5.85
C ILE A 151 5.84 1.81 -6.48
N LEU A 152 6.82 0.93 -6.69
CA LEU A 152 8.12 1.31 -7.24
C LEU A 152 8.00 1.88 -8.65
N SER A 153 7.21 1.23 -9.51
CA SER A 153 6.98 1.71 -10.88
C SER A 153 6.19 3.01 -10.90
N GLY A 154 5.19 3.18 -10.03
CA GLY A 154 4.43 4.42 -9.89
C GLY A 154 5.33 5.59 -9.48
N MET A 155 6.15 5.42 -8.44
CA MET A 155 7.12 6.43 -8.01
C MET A 155 8.05 6.82 -9.16
N PHE A 156 8.64 5.84 -9.85
CA PHE A 156 9.57 6.09 -10.94
C PHE A 156 8.89 6.78 -12.14
N VAL A 157 7.78 6.20 -12.63
CA VAL A 157 7.10 6.70 -13.85
C VAL A 157 6.56 8.10 -13.63
N PHE A 158 5.87 8.37 -12.52
CA PHE A 158 5.31 9.71 -12.27
C PHE A 158 6.40 10.74 -11.98
N SER A 159 7.48 10.39 -11.27
CA SER A 159 8.61 11.31 -11.09
C SER A 159 9.34 11.60 -12.41
N PHE A 160 9.58 10.57 -13.22
CA PHE A 160 10.23 10.73 -14.52
C PHE A 160 9.40 11.60 -15.48
N LEU A 161 8.11 11.34 -15.59
CA LEU A 161 7.21 12.14 -16.43
C LEU A 161 7.05 13.55 -15.92
N PHE A 162 6.99 13.76 -14.60
CA PHE A 162 6.95 15.07 -13.97
C PHE A 162 8.18 15.90 -14.36
N GLU A 163 9.39 15.35 -14.17
CA GLU A 163 10.64 16.05 -14.55
C GLU A 163 10.75 16.29 -16.05
N LYS A 164 10.33 15.33 -16.88
CA LYS A 164 10.32 15.48 -18.34
C LYS A 164 9.41 16.63 -18.81
N ILE A 165 8.23 16.75 -18.22
CA ILE A 165 7.29 17.83 -18.53
C ILE A 165 7.86 19.15 -18.05
N LEU A 166 8.44 19.20 -16.85
CA LEU A 166 9.02 20.41 -16.29
C LEU A 166 10.22 20.90 -17.08
N ALA A 167 11.06 20.00 -17.58
CA ALA A 167 12.24 20.35 -18.38
C ALA A 167 11.91 21.12 -19.68
N THR A 168 10.69 20.98 -20.19
CA THR A 168 10.20 21.70 -21.39
C THR A 168 9.51 23.01 -21.05
N HIS A 169 9.32 23.36 -19.77
CA HIS A 169 8.54 24.52 -19.31
C HIS A 169 9.27 25.18 -18.12
N THR A 170 10.18 26.09 -18.39
CA THR A 170 11.01 26.72 -17.35
C THR A 170 10.31 27.85 -16.57
N ASP A 171 9.08 28.24 -16.96
CA ASP A 171 8.41 29.45 -16.45
C ASP A 171 7.45 29.16 -15.27
N ALA A 172 7.29 27.92 -14.85
CA ALA A 172 6.40 27.56 -13.75
C ALA A 172 7.00 27.97 -12.39
N LYS A 173 6.55 29.11 -11.85
CA LYS A 173 7.03 29.66 -10.56
C LYS A 173 6.06 29.48 -9.40
N THR A 174 4.82 29.13 -9.66
CA THR A 174 3.79 28.93 -8.63
C THR A 174 3.29 27.50 -8.62
N PRO A 175 2.74 27.02 -7.47
CA PRO A 175 2.10 25.69 -7.42
C PRO A 175 0.97 25.52 -8.44
N ALA A 176 0.26 26.62 -8.76
CA ALA A 176 -0.81 26.62 -9.74
C ALA A 176 -0.29 26.40 -11.17
N ASP A 177 0.80 27.08 -11.54
CA ASP A 177 1.42 26.90 -12.87
C ASP A 177 1.97 25.50 -13.02
N MET A 178 2.65 25.01 -11.98
CA MET A 178 3.18 23.64 -11.96
C MET A 178 2.08 22.60 -12.18
N LEU A 179 0.94 22.72 -11.47
CA LEU A 179 -0.19 21.81 -11.63
C LEU A 179 -0.78 21.81 -13.04
N LYS A 180 -0.91 22.98 -13.66
CA LYS A 180 -1.42 23.06 -15.03
C LYS A 180 -0.55 22.30 -16.03
N LEU A 181 0.74 22.25 -15.82
CA LEU A 181 1.63 21.44 -16.65
C LEU A 181 1.40 19.93 -16.45
N MET A 182 0.89 19.54 -15.29
CA MET A 182 0.67 18.12 -14.93
C MET A 182 -0.68 17.56 -15.40
N ILE A 183 -1.46 18.28 -16.23
CA ILE A 183 -2.69 17.76 -16.84
C ILE A 183 -2.49 16.40 -17.52
N PRO A 184 -1.42 16.15 -18.31
CA PRO A 184 -1.19 14.83 -18.92
C PRO A 184 -1.08 13.70 -17.89
N LEU A 185 -0.48 13.97 -16.72
CA LEU A 185 -0.43 13.01 -15.61
C LEU A 185 -1.81 12.79 -15.00
N GLY A 186 -2.61 13.84 -14.86
CA GLY A 186 -4.02 13.74 -14.49
C GLY A 186 -4.82 12.83 -15.43
N CYS A 187 -4.68 13.02 -16.74
CA CYS A 187 -5.30 12.16 -17.74
C CYS A 187 -4.84 10.70 -17.64
N LEU A 188 -3.56 10.46 -17.33
CA LEU A 188 -3.03 9.12 -17.08
C LEU A 188 -3.68 8.49 -15.85
N LEU A 189 -3.88 9.25 -14.76
CA LEU A 189 -4.59 8.77 -13.56
C LEU A 189 -6.03 8.38 -13.89
N VAL A 190 -6.77 9.19 -14.65
CA VAL A 190 -8.14 8.89 -15.08
C VAL A 190 -8.18 7.64 -15.96
N GLY A 191 -7.34 7.58 -17.00
CA GLY A 191 -7.28 6.42 -17.89
C GLY A 191 -7.00 5.12 -17.13
N ASN A 192 -6.06 5.17 -16.19
CA ASN A 192 -5.73 4.04 -15.33
C ASN A 192 -6.92 3.62 -14.44
N SER A 193 -7.64 4.59 -13.84
CA SER A 193 -8.81 4.31 -13.01
C SER A 193 -9.98 3.72 -13.81
N VAL A 194 -10.16 4.13 -15.06
CA VAL A 194 -11.17 3.56 -15.98
C VAL A 194 -10.82 2.10 -16.31
N VAL A 195 -9.55 1.80 -16.58
CA VAL A 195 -9.12 0.41 -16.80
C VAL A 195 -9.28 -0.43 -15.53
N GLU A 196 -8.93 0.13 -14.35
CA GLU A 196 -9.19 -0.50 -13.03
C GLU A 196 -10.66 -0.87 -12.87
N LEU A 197 -11.55 0.07 -13.17
CA LEU A 197 -13.01 -0.14 -13.11
C LEU A 197 -13.47 -1.26 -14.06
N ALA A 198 -13.00 -1.26 -15.30
CA ALA A 198 -13.31 -2.31 -16.27
C ALA A 198 -12.86 -3.70 -15.80
N LEU A 199 -11.71 -3.80 -15.15
CA LEU A 199 -11.20 -5.03 -14.57
C LEU A 199 -12.01 -5.46 -13.34
N ALA A 200 -12.48 -4.51 -12.51
CA ALA A 200 -13.32 -4.79 -11.36
C ALA A 200 -14.61 -5.53 -11.73
N TYR A 201 -15.20 -5.23 -12.88
CA TYR A 201 -16.39 -5.94 -13.39
C TYR A 201 -16.08 -7.36 -13.90
N ARG A 202 -14.83 -7.73 -14.11
CA ARG A 202 -14.42 -9.08 -14.48
C ARG A 202 -14.19 -10.02 -13.29
N LEU A 203 -14.30 -9.49 -12.07
CA LEU A 203 -14.10 -10.28 -10.84
C LEU A 203 -15.32 -11.18 -10.58
N PRO A 204 -15.15 -12.49 -10.40
CA PRO A 204 -16.24 -13.37 -10.01
C PRO A 204 -16.75 -13.04 -8.61
N VAL A 205 -18.08 -13.07 -8.48
CA VAL A 205 -18.76 -12.87 -7.18
C VAL A 205 -18.99 -14.24 -6.57
N PHE A 206 -18.44 -14.47 -5.39
CA PHE A 206 -18.69 -15.67 -4.61
C PHE A 206 -19.88 -15.45 -3.67
N THR A 207 -20.76 -16.47 -3.57
CA THR A 207 -21.87 -16.47 -2.60
C THR A 207 -21.32 -16.46 -1.18
N ARG A 208 -21.86 -15.58 -0.36
CA ARG A 208 -21.46 -15.42 1.04
C ARG A 208 -22.69 -15.14 1.90
N ASP A 209 -22.72 -15.72 3.09
CA ASP A 209 -23.64 -15.26 4.12
C ASP A 209 -23.20 -13.86 4.56
N ASN A 210 -24.03 -12.88 4.25
CA ASN A 210 -23.75 -11.48 4.56
C ASN A 210 -24.19 -11.16 5.98
N ASN A 211 -23.35 -10.46 6.73
CA ASN A 211 -23.79 -9.86 7.98
C ASN A 211 -24.86 -8.80 7.70
N THR A 212 -26.07 -8.99 8.23
CA THR A 212 -27.20 -8.11 8.01
C THR A 212 -27.31 -6.98 9.02
N GLU A 213 -26.45 -6.95 10.04
CA GLU A 213 -26.50 -5.92 11.07
C GLU A 213 -26.28 -4.53 10.49
N PRO A 214 -27.13 -3.54 10.78
CA PRO A 214 -26.96 -2.17 10.30
C PRO A 214 -25.79 -1.49 11.02
N PHE A 215 -25.05 -0.64 10.29
CA PHE A 215 -24.04 0.22 10.91
C PHE A 215 -24.70 1.39 11.63
N VAL A 216 -24.41 1.55 12.93
CA VAL A 216 -24.97 2.62 13.76
C VAL A 216 -23.91 3.70 13.97
N ALA A 217 -24.04 4.84 13.29
CA ALA A 217 -23.06 5.93 13.36
C ALA A 217 -22.80 6.44 14.80
N ARG A 218 -23.85 6.46 15.65
CA ARG A 218 -23.72 6.86 17.07
C ARG A 218 -22.72 5.97 17.83
N ASP A 219 -22.75 4.66 17.59
CA ASP A 219 -21.89 3.70 18.26
C ASP A 219 -20.45 3.79 17.74
N TYR A 220 -20.28 4.16 16.47
CA TYR A 220 -18.96 4.48 15.91
C TYR A 220 -18.32 5.67 16.65
N PHE A 221 -19.02 6.80 16.76
CA PHE A 221 -18.48 7.99 17.46
C PHE A 221 -18.27 7.78 18.96
N ARG A 222 -18.99 6.84 19.57
CA ARG A 222 -18.78 6.43 20.97
C ARG A 222 -17.64 5.43 21.17
N GLY A 223 -17.00 4.99 20.10
CA GLY A 223 -15.92 4.01 20.14
C GLY A 223 -16.37 2.58 20.48
N VAL A 224 -17.68 2.27 20.39
CA VAL A 224 -18.22 0.93 20.65
C VAL A 224 -17.63 -0.08 19.64
N TYR A 225 -17.66 0.28 18.35
CA TYR A 225 -17.05 -0.57 17.32
C TYR A 225 -15.54 -0.72 17.49
N LEU A 226 -14.82 0.35 17.90
CA LEU A 226 -13.39 0.27 18.15
C LEU A 226 -13.10 -0.76 19.26
N ARG A 227 -13.80 -0.68 20.38
CA ARG A 227 -13.63 -1.60 21.50
C ARG A 227 -14.00 -3.05 21.10
N ALA A 228 -15.11 -3.24 20.40
CA ALA A 228 -15.56 -4.55 19.93
C ALA A 228 -14.56 -5.16 18.92
N ASN A 229 -14.04 -4.35 17.99
CA ASN A 229 -13.07 -4.80 17.00
C ASN A 229 -11.74 -5.19 17.65
N VAL A 230 -11.24 -4.37 18.59
CA VAL A 230 -10.02 -4.68 19.35
C VAL A 230 -10.22 -5.94 20.21
N ALA A 231 -11.38 -6.12 20.85
CA ALA A 231 -11.70 -7.33 21.59
C ALA A 231 -11.67 -8.56 20.68
N THR A 232 -12.35 -8.50 19.52
CA THR A 232 -12.35 -9.59 18.53
C THR A 232 -10.93 -9.96 18.07
N ILE A 233 -10.08 -8.97 17.81
CA ILE A 233 -8.68 -9.21 17.41
C ILE A 233 -7.89 -9.90 18.54
N ARG A 234 -8.14 -9.51 19.80
CA ARG A 234 -7.44 -10.06 20.97
C ARG A 234 -7.94 -11.44 21.40
N GLU A 235 -9.16 -11.83 21.04
CA GLU A 235 -9.71 -13.16 21.34
C GLU A 235 -8.83 -14.29 20.82
N GLN A 236 -8.21 -14.10 19.65
CA GLN A 236 -7.36 -15.11 19.03
C GLN A 236 -5.88 -14.68 19.11
N ARG A 237 -5.13 -15.34 20.00
CA ARG A 237 -3.70 -15.04 20.22
C ARG A 237 -2.87 -15.03 18.94
N VAL A 238 -3.16 -15.94 18.00
CA VAL A 238 -2.43 -16.04 16.71
C VAL A 238 -2.67 -14.78 15.87
N ILE A 239 -3.91 -14.31 15.77
CA ILE A 239 -4.26 -13.10 15.03
C ILE A 239 -3.60 -11.87 15.66
N TRP A 240 -3.73 -11.73 17.00
CA TRP A 240 -3.13 -10.61 17.72
C TRP A 240 -1.62 -10.55 17.52
N LEU A 241 -0.90 -11.67 17.72
CA LEU A 241 0.55 -11.72 17.53
C LEU A 241 0.96 -11.47 16.08
N SER A 242 0.17 -11.93 15.11
CA SER A 242 0.42 -11.66 13.69
C SER A 242 0.29 -10.17 13.37
N ILE A 243 -0.74 -9.50 13.91
CA ILE A 243 -0.93 -8.04 13.72
C ILE A 243 0.21 -7.26 14.39
N VAL A 244 0.59 -7.62 15.63
CA VAL A 244 1.72 -6.97 16.32
C VAL A 244 3.02 -7.17 15.53
N GLY A 245 3.27 -8.38 15.02
CA GLY A 245 4.43 -8.65 14.17
C GLY A 245 4.45 -7.78 12.91
N LEU A 246 3.32 -7.69 12.21
CA LEU A 246 3.19 -6.84 11.01
C LEU A 246 3.39 -5.36 11.34
N ALA A 247 2.79 -4.87 12.44
CA ALA A 247 2.96 -3.48 12.89
C ALA A 247 4.43 -3.16 13.22
N THR A 248 5.11 -4.08 13.91
CA THR A 248 6.53 -3.96 14.22
C THR A 248 7.37 -3.89 12.93
N TYR A 249 7.09 -4.76 11.96
CA TYR A 249 7.79 -4.75 10.66
C TYR A 249 7.59 -3.42 9.93
N TRP A 250 6.33 -2.97 9.80
CA TRP A 250 6.04 -1.72 9.09
C TRP A 250 6.60 -0.49 9.83
N GLY A 251 6.58 -0.49 11.16
CA GLY A 251 7.22 0.54 11.98
C GLY A 251 8.73 0.61 11.76
N LEU A 252 9.41 -0.54 11.75
CA LEU A 252 10.85 -0.63 11.43
C LEU A 252 11.14 -0.18 9.99
N ALA A 253 10.31 -0.55 9.02
CA ALA A 253 10.48 -0.13 7.64
C ALA A 253 10.35 1.39 7.48
N GLN A 254 9.37 2.02 8.16
CA GLN A 254 9.21 3.48 8.16
C GLN A 254 10.39 4.19 8.85
N ALA A 255 10.86 3.66 9.98
CA ALA A 255 12.05 4.19 10.66
C ALA A 255 13.29 4.11 9.77
N LEU A 256 13.48 2.99 9.06
CA LEU A 256 14.57 2.82 8.13
C LEU A 256 14.51 3.84 6.98
N ILE A 257 13.35 4.02 6.36
CA ILE A 257 13.15 5.01 5.29
C ILE A 257 13.47 6.43 5.78
N ALA A 258 13.11 6.76 7.02
CA ALA A 258 13.32 8.10 7.58
C ALA A 258 14.80 8.37 7.92
N VAL A 259 15.50 7.38 8.48
CA VAL A 259 16.88 7.55 9.00
C VAL A 259 17.93 7.28 7.92
N PHE A 260 17.63 6.41 6.95
CA PHE A 260 18.61 5.95 5.98
C PHE A 260 19.27 7.05 5.13
N PRO A 261 18.58 8.11 4.65
CA PRO A 261 19.25 9.17 3.92
C PRO A 261 20.39 9.83 4.70
N THR A 262 20.13 10.20 5.96
CA THR A 262 21.15 10.79 6.84
C THR A 262 22.31 9.82 7.10
N PHE A 263 22.01 8.54 7.33
CA PHE A 263 23.03 7.50 7.47
C PHE A 263 23.89 7.38 6.21
N ALA A 264 23.27 7.41 5.02
CA ALA A 264 24.01 7.32 3.76
C ALA A 264 24.92 8.55 3.52
N GLU A 265 24.46 9.75 3.87
CA GLU A 265 25.27 10.96 3.79
C GLU A 265 26.44 10.96 4.79
N GLU A 266 26.18 10.66 6.04
CA GLU A 266 27.19 10.74 7.11
C GLU A 266 28.18 9.59 7.09
N ARG A 267 27.69 8.35 6.90
CA ARG A 267 28.50 7.14 7.02
C ARG A 267 29.12 6.67 5.71
N LEU A 268 28.32 6.70 4.62
CA LEU A 268 28.77 6.23 3.31
C LEU A 268 29.36 7.38 2.47
N GLN A 269 29.34 8.62 2.96
CA GLN A 269 29.72 9.83 2.23
C GLN A 269 29.02 9.94 0.87
N GLN A 270 27.78 9.42 0.81
CA GLN A 270 26.99 9.38 -0.40
C GLN A 270 26.02 10.55 -0.45
N HIS A 271 26.37 11.55 -1.26
CA HIS A 271 25.57 12.79 -1.45
C HIS A 271 24.65 12.72 -2.66
N ASN A 272 24.74 11.66 -3.46
CA ASN A 272 23.87 11.50 -4.63
C ASN A 272 22.52 10.91 -4.19
N THR A 273 21.48 11.76 -4.22
CA THR A 273 20.12 11.41 -3.84
C THR A 273 19.57 10.22 -4.66
N VAL A 274 19.95 10.10 -5.94
CA VAL A 274 19.52 8.97 -6.78
C VAL A 274 20.11 7.65 -6.27
N ALA A 275 21.38 7.65 -5.85
CA ALA A 275 22.02 6.47 -5.29
C ALA A 275 21.37 6.07 -3.94
N ILE A 276 21.04 7.05 -3.08
CA ILE A 276 20.34 6.81 -1.82
C ILE A 276 18.96 6.20 -2.07
N GLN A 277 18.19 6.77 -3.00
CA GLN A 277 16.87 6.24 -3.37
C GLN A 277 16.96 4.86 -4.03
N ALA A 278 17.99 4.59 -4.82
CA ALA A 278 18.22 3.28 -5.41
C ALA A 278 18.51 2.22 -4.35
N MET A 279 19.29 2.53 -3.30
CA MET A 279 19.52 1.62 -2.18
C MET A 279 18.22 1.31 -1.43
N LEU A 280 17.38 2.31 -1.17
CA LEU A 280 16.04 2.10 -0.58
C LEU A 280 15.13 1.27 -1.50
N ALA A 281 15.18 1.48 -2.81
CA ALA A 281 14.43 0.70 -3.78
C ALA A 281 14.84 -0.79 -3.78
N CYS A 282 16.11 -1.10 -3.48
CA CYS A 282 16.57 -2.49 -3.31
C CYS A 282 15.80 -3.21 -2.20
N THR A 283 15.42 -2.51 -1.11
CA THR A 283 14.56 -3.11 -0.07
C THR A 283 13.19 -3.49 -0.65
N GLY A 284 12.57 -2.63 -1.44
CA GLY A 284 11.31 -2.95 -2.12
C GLY A 284 11.44 -4.16 -3.05
N ILE A 285 12.48 -4.21 -3.87
CA ILE A 285 12.77 -5.37 -4.73
C ILE A 285 12.96 -6.62 -3.88
N GLY A 286 13.66 -6.52 -2.76
CA GLY A 286 13.81 -7.60 -1.80
C GLY A 286 12.47 -8.11 -1.26
N VAL A 287 11.58 -7.20 -0.81
CA VAL A 287 10.23 -7.55 -0.34
C VAL A 287 9.44 -8.29 -1.41
N MET A 288 9.50 -7.83 -2.66
CA MET A 288 8.87 -8.52 -3.79
C MET A 288 9.40 -9.96 -3.93
N LEU A 289 10.71 -10.14 -3.98
CA LEU A 289 11.34 -11.46 -4.12
C LEU A 289 11.03 -12.37 -2.94
N GLY A 290 11.21 -11.88 -1.71
CA GLY A 290 10.93 -12.62 -0.48
C GLY A 290 9.46 -13.04 -0.38
N SER A 291 8.53 -12.17 -0.78
CA SER A 291 7.10 -12.48 -0.80
C SER A 291 6.75 -13.60 -1.79
N LEU A 292 7.35 -13.58 -2.98
CA LEU A 292 7.18 -14.65 -3.96
C LEU A 292 7.78 -15.98 -3.48
N VAL A 293 8.95 -15.94 -2.84
CA VAL A 293 9.60 -17.12 -2.25
C VAL A 293 8.72 -17.68 -1.13
N ALA A 294 8.29 -16.84 -0.17
CA ALA A 294 7.41 -17.27 0.92
C ALA A 294 6.11 -17.89 0.43
N GLY A 295 5.46 -17.24 -0.55
CA GLY A 295 4.24 -17.78 -1.16
C GLY A 295 4.47 -19.09 -1.94
N ARG A 296 5.68 -19.30 -2.48
CA ARG A 296 6.02 -20.55 -3.18
C ARG A 296 6.33 -21.69 -2.19
N LEU A 297 7.00 -21.40 -1.09
CA LEU A 297 7.33 -22.39 -0.07
C LEU A 297 6.08 -22.81 0.72
N SER A 298 5.15 -21.91 0.97
CA SER A 298 3.89 -22.15 1.68
C SER A 298 2.79 -22.75 0.79
N ARG A 299 3.10 -23.80 0.02
CA ARG A 299 2.13 -24.52 -0.80
C ARG A 299 1.37 -25.51 0.07
N HIS A 300 0.02 -25.47 -0.01
CA HIS A 300 -0.90 -26.35 0.71
C HIS A 300 -0.90 -26.19 2.23
N HIS A 301 0.00 -25.43 2.83
CA HIS A 301 0.04 -25.06 4.23
C HIS A 301 0.76 -23.74 4.42
N ILE A 302 0.55 -23.06 5.53
CA ILE A 302 1.26 -21.81 5.84
C ILE A 302 2.56 -22.20 6.56
N GLU A 303 3.69 -21.89 5.89
CA GLU A 303 5.01 -22.20 6.45
C GLU A 303 5.41 -21.16 7.50
N THR A 304 5.05 -21.44 8.75
CA THR A 304 5.31 -20.54 9.90
C THR A 304 6.80 -20.45 10.26
N GLY A 305 7.61 -21.45 9.87
CA GLY A 305 9.06 -21.44 10.07
C GLY A 305 9.76 -20.28 9.35
N LEU A 306 9.13 -19.69 8.34
CA LEU A 306 9.68 -18.51 7.64
C LEU A 306 9.64 -17.24 8.51
N ILE A 307 8.75 -17.18 9.51
CA ILE A 307 8.63 -16.00 10.40
C ILE A 307 9.93 -15.77 11.19
N PRO A 308 10.46 -16.74 11.96
CA PRO A 308 11.72 -16.53 12.68
C PRO A 308 12.90 -16.35 11.73
N ILE A 309 12.94 -17.01 10.57
CA ILE A 309 14.00 -16.82 9.57
C ILE A 309 14.00 -15.37 9.06
N GLY A 310 12.83 -14.84 8.71
CA GLY A 310 12.67 -13.45 8.30
C GLY A 310 13.07 -12.47 9.41
N ALA A 311 12.61 -12.70 10.64
CA ALA A 311 12.94 -11.84 11.78
C ALA A 311 14.45 -11.80 12.07
N VAL A 312 15.13 -12.96 12.12
CA VAL A 312 16.57 -13.05 12.32
C VAL A 312 17.30 -12.38 11.15
N GLY A 313 16.88 -12.61 9.91
CA GLY A 313 17.47 -11.97 8.73
C GLY A 313 17.39 -10.44 8.79
N ILE A 314 16.23 -9.87 9.15
CA ILE A 314 16.06 -8.42 9.34
C ILE A 314 17.00 -7.92 10.44
N ALA A 315 16.96 -8.54 11.62
CA ALA A 315 17.78 -8.13 12.77
C ALA A 315 19.27 -8.17 12.46
N THR A 316 19.75 -9.25 11.83
CA THR A 316 21.17 -9.41 11.46
C THR A 316 21.59 -8.35 10.45
N CYS A 317 20.79 -8.11 9.39
CA CYS A 317 21.14 -7.10 8.39
C CYS A 317 21.15 -5.69 8.97
N LEU A 318 20.19 -5.35 9.84
CA LEU A 318 20.16 -4.05 10.51
C LEU A 318 21.34 -3.88 11.48
N ALA A 319 21.75 -4.93 12.18
CA ALA A 319 22.92 -4.91 13.05
C ALA A 319 24.26 -4.75 12.26
N LEU A 320 24.31 -5.31 11.04
CA LEU A 320 25.47 -5.20 10.16
C LEU A 320 25.52 -3.87 9.40
N LEU A 321 24.39 -3.20 9.21
CA LEU A 321 24.31 -1.97 8.42
C LEU A 321 25.33 -0.89 8.87
N PRO A 322 25.51 -0.60 10.17
CA PRO A 322 26.49 0.40 10.62
C PRO A 322 27.96 0.02 10.37
N THR A 323 28.26 -1.25 10.09
CA THR A 323 29.64 -1.73 9.87
C THR A 323 30.07 -1.66 8.41
N VAL A 324 29.12 -1.36 7.50
CA VAL A 324 29.38 -1.33 6.05
C VAL A 324 29.69 0.10 5.60
N GLU A 325 30.74 0.24 4.79
CA GLU A 325 31.23 1.53 4.26
C GLU A 325 31.06 1.67 2.75
N HIS A 326 30.60 0.60 2.05
CA HIS A 326 30.48 0.60 0.60
C HIS A 326 29.01 0.64 0.16
N THR A 327 28.67 1.54 -0.76
CA THR A 327 27.34 1.71 -1.34
C THR A 327 26.74 0.40 -1.90
N VAL A 328 27.54 -0.39 -2.62
CA VAL A 328 27.08 -1.65 -3.21
C VAL A 328 26.74 -2.69 -2.14
N THR A 329 27.58 -2.82 -1.12
CA THR A 329 27.35 -3.76 -0.01
C THR A 329 26.10 -3.33 0.78
N THR A 330 25.92 -2.03 0.99
CA THR A 330 24.72 -1.48 1.62
C THR A 330 23.46 -1.78 0.79
N ALA A 331 23.50 -1.61 -0.52
CA ALA A 331 22.39 -1.95 -1.40
C ALA A 331 22.03 -3.45 -1.34
N LEU A 332 23.03 -4.33 -1.27
CA LEU A 332 22.82 -5.77 -1.09
C LEU A 332 22.24 -6.10 0.28
N LEU A 333 22.70 -5.46 1.36
CA LEU A 333 22.08 -5.61 2.69
C LEU A 333 20.62 -5.16 2.68
N MET A 334 20.31 -4.01 2.05
CA MET A 334 18.94 -3.53 1.89
C MET A 334 18.07 -4.52 1.11
N LEU A 335 18.61 -5.14 0.07
CA LEU A 335 17.91 -6.21 -0.67
C LEU A 335 17.60 -7.39 0.26
N VAL A 336 18.58 -7.82 1.08
CA VAL A 336 18.40 -8.95 2.02
C VAL A 336 17.41 -8.59 3.13
N VAL A 337 17.43 -7.36 3.66
CA VAL A 337 16.39 -6.85 4.58
C VAL A 337 15.02 -7.00 3.95
N GLY A 338 14.87 -6.59 2.69
CA GLY A 338 13.62 -6.73 1.96
C GLY A 338 13.18 -8.18 1.77
N VAL A 339 14.09 -9.07 1.33
CA VAL A 339 13.79 -10.51 1.19
C VAL A 339 13.33 -11.10 2.52
N SER A 340 14.05 -10.82 3.59
CA SER A 340 13.71 -11.27 4.95
C SER A 340 12.35 -10.71 5.40
N GLY A 341 12.06 -9.45 5.07
CA GLY A 341 10.76 -8.82 5.27
C GLY A 341 9.64 -9.56 4.55
N GLY A 342 9.82 -9.90 3.27
CA GLY A 342 8.86 -10.69 2.49
C GLY A 342 8.60 -12.07 3.11
N LEU A 343 9.66 -12.77 3.57
CA LEU A 343 9.54 -14.05 4.29
C LEU A 343 8.77 -13.91 5.61
N PHE A 344 8.90 -12.78 6.29
CA PHE A 344 8.24 -12.50 7.55
C PHE A 344 6.76 -12.15 7.38
N ILE A 345 6.41 -11.23 6.47
CA ILE A 345 5.06 -10.68 6.37
C ILE A 345 4.05 -11.62 5.71
N ILE A 346 4.48 -12.47 4.76
CA ILE A 346 3.54 -13.32 4.02
C ILE A 346 2.88 -14.38 4.91
N PRO A 347 3.62 -15.16 5.74
CA PRO A 347 2.98 -16.10 6.65
C PRO A 347 2.05 -15.41 7.65
N LEU A 348 2.43 -14.24 8.21
CA LEU A 348 1.62 -13.50 9.17
C LEU A 348 0.29 -13.04 8.56
N ASN A 349 0.32 -12.43 7.37
CA ASN A 349 -0.89 -12.06 6.65
C ASN A 349 -1.78 -13.28 6.33
N SER A 350 -1.15 -14.40 5.99
CA SER A 350 -1.86 -15.64 5.66
C SER A 350 -2.50 -16.27 6.89
N LEU A 351 -1.85 -16.23 8.04
CA LEU A 351 -2.40 -16.70 9.32
C LEU A 351 -3.64 -15.91 9.71
N ILE A 352 -3.63 -14.58 9.58
CA ILE A 352 -4.80 -13.74 9.85
C ILE A 352 -5.98 -14.17 8.97
N GLN A 353 -5.75 -14.39 7.68
CA GLN A 353 -6.81 -14.75 6.74
C GLN A 353 -7.30 -16.21 6.93
N TYR A 354 -6.43 -17.09 7.40
CA TYR A 354 -6.76 -18.51 7.61
C TYR A 354 -7.54 -18.74 8.89
N GLN A 355 -7.10 -18.14 9.99
CA GLN A 355 -7.67 -18.37 11.33
C GLN A 355 -9.04 -17.72 11.54
N GLU A 356 -9.31 -16.60 10.86
CA GLU A 356 -10.53 -15.84 11.11
C GLU A 356 -11.75 -16.47 10.43
N LYS A 357 -12.89 -16.41 11.12
CA LYS A 357 -14.19 -16.76 10.54
C LYS A 357 -14.52 -15.85 9.37
N LYS A 358 -15.11 -16.41 8.30
CA LYS A 358 -15.46 -15.67 7.08
C LYS A 358 -16.27 -14.40 7.35
N GLU A 359 -17.10 -14.39 8.38
CA GLU A 359 -18.00 -13.29 8.77
C GLU A 359 -17.27 -12.08 9.37
N LYS A 360 -16.16 -12.30 10.08
CA LYS A 360 -15.42 -11.25 10.81
C LYS A 360 -14.11 -10.81 10.14
N ILE A 361 -13.71 -11.48 9.06
CA ILE A 361 -12.41 -11.28 8.43
C ILE A 361 -12.19 -9.84 7.93
N GLY A 362 -13.24 -9.15 7.45
CA GLY A 362 -13.16 -7.75 7.04
C GLY A 362 -12.80 -6.82 8.19
N THR A 363 -13.37 -7.05 9.39
CA THR A 363 -13.05 -6.31 10.61
C THR A 363 -11.60 -6.50 11.03
N VAL A 364 -11.12 -7.74 11.00
CA VAL A 364 -9.74 -8.07 11.40
C VAL A 364 -8.72 -7.51 10.40
N LEU A 365 -9.01 -7.59 9.09
CA LEU A 365 -8.16 -7.02 8.06
C LEU A 365 -8.14 -5.47 8.08
N ALA A 366 -9.28 -4.85 8.39
CA ALA A 366 -9.32 -3.42 8.61
C ALA A 366 -8.52 -3.02 9.87
N GLY A 367 -8.62 -3.80 10.95
CA GLY A 367 -7.83 -3.62 12.16
C GLY A 367 -6.32 -3.80 11.92
N ASN A 368 -5.92 -4.73 11.05
CA ASN A 368 -4.52 -4.89 10.65
C ASN A 368 -3.96 -3.66 9.90
N ASN A 369 -4.80 -2.92 9.20
CA ASN A 369 -4.40 -1.67 8.54
C ASN A 369 -4.35 -0.48 9.51
N TRP A 370 -4.99 -0.60 10.69
CA TRP A 370 -5.06 0.45 11.71
C TRP A 370 -3.84 0.46 12.64
N VAL A 371 -3.29 -0.71 12.98
CA VAL A 371 -2.12 -0.89 13.86
C VAL A 371 -0.82 -0.68 13.08
#